data_48c4ec4e63bac835851bf4edd6997cda
#
_entry.id   48c4ec4e63bac835851bf4edd6997cda
#
_cell.length_a   1.000
_cell.length_b   1.000
_cell.length_c   1.000
_cell.angle_alpha   90.00
_cell.angle_beta   90.00
_cell.angle_gamma   90.00
#
_symmetry.space_group_name_H-M   'P 1'
#
loop_
_entity.id
_entity.type
_entity.pdbx_description
1 polymer ?
#
loop_
_entity_poly.entity_id
_entity_poly.type
_entity_poly.pdbx_seq_one_letter_code
_entity_poly.pdbx_strand_id
1 'polypeptide(L)'
;SIKNQYNVCVERSKQFLNWRYTNRPDVKYFLFEYYQDNKIVGYSVLKKYKEKKITRGHIIDVFYNKKILNLFDFIIKSNCNFLYKNNCQEIELWLQGDTVAVNKLNKFNFYVKSTRPLIGKKLLMEEKLFKNLNKNKWYFTMGDTLEIY
;
A
#
# COMPACT_ATOMS: atom_id res chain seq x y z
N SER A 1 -15.02 -11.14 0.65
CA SER A 1 -14.12 -10.42 1.58
C SER A 1 -12.86 -9.97 0.84
N ILE A 2 -12.45 -8.73 1.03
CA ILE A 2 -11.20 -8.19 0.43
C ILE A 2 -9.99 -8.99 0.92
N LYS A 3 -10.06 -9.56 2.11
CA LYS A 3 -8.96 -10.31 2.75
C LYS A 3 -8.44 -11.50 1.93
N ASN A 4 -9.30 -12.15 1.15
CA ASN A 4 -8.97 -13.40 0.44
C ASN A 4 -8.38 -13.17 -0.96
N GLN A 5 -8.01 -11.96 -1.31
CA GLN A 5 -7.45 -11.64 -2.64
C GLN A 5 -5.96 -11.95 -2.75
N TYR A 6 -5.30 -12.11 -1.62
CA TYR A 6 -3.87 -12.40 -1.52
C TYR A 6 -3.64 -13.63 -0.67
N ASN A 7 -2.64 -14.43 -1.02
CA ASN A 7 -2.33 -15.65 -0.25
C ASN A 7 -1.61 -15.30 1.05
N VAL A 8 -0.80 -14.27 1.02
CA VAL A 8 -0.07 -13.76 2.19
C VAL A 8 -0.13 -12.25 2.19
N CYS A 9 -0.64 -11.69 3.26
CA CYS A 9 -0.59 -10.25 3.56
C CYS A 9 -0.63 -10.05 5.06
N VAL A 10 -0.13 -8.93 5.53
CA VAL A 10 -0.32 -8.54 6.93
C VAL A 10 -1.81 -8.30 7.17
N GLU A 11 -2.31 -8.71 8.32
CA GLU A 11 -3.70 -8.47 8.69
C GLU A 11 -3.97 -6.97 8.79
N ARG A 12 -5.05 -6.53 8.13
CA ARG A 12 -5.48 -5.13 8.10
C ARG A 12 -6.81 -4.97 8.84
N SER A 13 -6.83 -5.46 10.10
CA SER A 13 -7.96 -5.22 11.00
C SER A 13 -8.02 -3.75 11.44
N LYS A 14 -9.19 -3.30 11.89
CA LYS A 14 -9.34 -1.97 12.49
C LYS A 14 -8.34 -1.73 13.62
N GLN A 15 -8.12 -2.76 14.46
CA GLN A 15 -7.17 -2.68 15.56
C GLN A 15 -5.74 -2.46 15.07
N PHE A 16 -5.31 -3.22 14.04
CA PHE A 16 -3.99 -3.05 13.43
C PHE A 16 -3.82 -1.66 12.83
N LEU A 17 -4.80 -1.20 12.02
CA LEU A 17 -4.73 0.12 11.36
C LEU A 17 -4.70 1.26 12.38
N ASN A 18 -5.49 1.17 13.44
CA ASN A 18 -5.46 2.16 14.51
C ASN A 18 -4.12 2.18 15.22
N TRP A 19 -3.60 1.01 15.62
CA TRP A 19 -2.29 0.90 16.25
C TRP A 19 -1.18 1.44 15.33
N ARG A 20 -1.22 1.09 14.07
CA ARG A 20 -0.15 1.40 13.12
C ARG A 20 -0.14 2.87 12.70
N TYR A 21 -1.31 3.47 12.52
CA TYR A 21 -1.43 4.78 11.87
C TYR A 21 -2.13 5.83 12.73
N THR A 22 -3.24 5.49 13.39
CA THR A 22 -4.06 6.47 14.11
C THR A 22 -3.47 6.83 15.46
N ASN A 23 -2.95 5.84 16.19
CA ASN A 23 -2.43 6.01 17.55
C ASN A 23 -0.94 6.40 17.60
N ARG A 24 -0.37 6.81 16.47
CA ARG A 24 1.02 7.25 16.39
C ARG A 24 1.11 8.76 16.63
N PRO A 25 1.61 9.20 17.81
CA PRO A 25 1.70 10.62 18.14
C PRO A 25 2.84 11.35 17.41
N ASP A 26 3.84 10.60 16.96
CA ASP A 26 5.08 11.08 16.36
C ASP A 26 4.98 11.30 14.85
N VAL A 27 3.96 10.74 14.20
CA VAL A 27 3.80 10.80 12.74
C VAL A 27 2.38 11.15 12.35
N LYS A 28 2.22 12.15 11.50
CA LYS A 28 0.92 12.49 10.93
C LYS A 28 0.66 11.70 9.66
N TYR A 29 -0.30 10.79 9.73
CA TYR A 29 -0.85 10.09 8.58
C TYR A 29 -2.17 10.69 8.13
N PHE A 30 -2.49 10.53 6.85
CA PHE A 30 -3.78 10.86 6.25
C PHE A 30 -4.42 9.57 5.78
N LEU A 31 -5.55 9.21 6.38
CA LEU A 31 -6.29 7.99 6.07
C LEU A 31 -7.49 8.33 5.20
N PHE A 32 -7.69 7.59 4.13
CA PHE A 32 -8.82 7.71 3.22
C PHE A 32 -9.53 6.36 3.13
N GLU A 33 -10.83 6.39 3.28
CA GLU A 33 -11.71 5.25 3.08
C GLU A 33 -12.52 5.46 1.81
N TYR A 34 -12.70 4.39 1.05
CA TYR A 34 -13.46 4.41 -0.20
C TYR A 34 -14.68 3.54 -0.04
N TYR A 35 -15.84 4.09 -0.39
CA TYR A 35 -17.12 3.46 -0.20
C TYR A 35 -17.83 3.22 -1.52
N GLN A 36 -18.55 2.12 -1.61
CA GLN A 36 -19.54 1.83 -2.63
C GLN A 36 -20.74 1.21 -1.91
N ASP A 37 -21.96 1.73 -2.15
CA ASP A 37 -23.19 1.27 -1.54
C ASP A 37 -23.08 1.14 0.00
N ASN A 38 -22.54 2.17 0.66
CA ASN A 38 -22.28 2.24 2.10
C ASN A 38 -21.34 1.15 2.66
N LYS A 39 -20.61 0.44 1.80
CA LYS A 39 -19.61 -0.56 2.20
C LYS A 39 -18.21 -0.08 1.87
N ILE A 40 -17.28 -0.26 2.80
CA ILE A 40 -15.86 0.00 2.54
C ILE A 40 -15.35 -0.97 1.47
N VAL A 41 -14.89 -0.42 0.36
CA VAL A 41 -14.32 -1.15 -0.77
C VAL A 41 -12.82 -0.98 -0.89
N GLY A 42 -12.23 -0.07 -0.14
CA GLY A 42 -10.80 0.16 -0.09
C GLY A 42 -10.42 1.24 0.89
N TYR A 43 -9.13 1.36 1.15
CA TYR A 43 -8.54 2.46 1.91
C TYR A 43 -7.14 2.78 1.38
N SER A 44 -6.65 3.95 1.71
CA SER A 44 -5.25 4.31 1.55
C SER A 44 -4.75 5.13 2.72
N VAL A 45 -3.45 5.02 2.98
CA VAL A 45 -2.75 5.77 4.01
C VAL A 45 -1.63 6.56 3.37
N LEU A 46 -1.61 7.86 3.61
CA LEU A 46 -0.62 8.76 3.07
C LEU A 46 0.18 9.41 4.19
N LYS A 47 1.41 9.76 3.87
CA LYS A 47 2.29 10.56 4.72
C LYS A 47 2.98 11.60 3.86
N LYS A 48 3.23 12.77 4.41
CA LYS A 48 4.15 13.73 3.79
C LYS A 48 5.28 14.06 4.75
N TYR A 49 6.45 14.31 4.21
CA TYR A 49 7.62 14.71 4.96
C TYR A 49 8.50 15.64 4.12
N LYS A 50 9.28 16.42 4.80
CA LYS A 50 10.24 17.33 4.16
C LYS A 50 11.63 16.71 4.20
N GLU A 51 12.24 16.57 3.03
CA GLU A 51 13.63 16.15 2.91
C GLU A 51 14.43 17.23 2.22
N LYS A 52 15.36 17.88 2.96
CA LYS A 52 16.10 19.04 2.48
C LYS A 52 15.16 20.16 2.00
N LYS A 53 15.11 20.42 0.69
CA LYS A 53 14.26 21.45 0.07
C LYS A 53 13.00 20.89 -0.59
N ILE A 54 12.82 19.57 -0.59
CA ILE A 54 11.72 18.86 -1.28
C ILE A 54 10.73 18.36 -0.26
N THR A 55 9.45 18.56 -0.52
CA THR A 55 8.37 17.88 0.21
C THR A 55 7.97 16.63 -0.58
N ARG A 56 8.10 15.46 0.05
CA ARG A 56 7.73 14.17 -0.53
C ARG A 56 6.43 13.66 0.06
N GLY A 57 5.64 13.03 -0.80
CA GLY A 57 4.45 12.28 -0.42
C GLY A 57 4.72 10.79 -0.52
N HIS A 58 4.34 10.05 0.52
CA HIS A 58 4.33 8.60 0.47
C HIS A 58 2.89 8.08 0.44
N ILE A 59 2.60 7.18 -0.48
CA ILE A 59 1.44 6.30 -0.40
C ILE A 59 1.92 5.07 0.38
N ILE A 60 1.67 5.11 1.70
CA ILE A 60 2.20 4.16 2.68
C ILE A 60 1.52 2.80 2.56
N ASP A 61 0.20 2.81 2.46
CA ASP A 61 -0.60 1.61 2.32
C ASP A 61 -1.77 1.86 1.38
N VAL A 62 -2.11 0.87 0.59
CA VAL A 62 -3.28 0.87 -0.26
C VAL A 62 -3.86 -0.53 -0.28
N PHE A 63 -5.14 -0.65 0.04
CA PHE A 63 -5.83 -1.94 0.04
C PHE A 63 -7.23 -1.78 -0.51
N TYR A 64 -7.62 -2.57 -1.48
CA TYR A 64 -8.85 -2.35 -2.22
C TYR A 64 -9.44 -3.64 -2.77
N ASN A 65 -10.74 -3.63 -3.09
CA ASN A 65 -11.42 -4.74 -3.72
C ASN A 65 -11.08 -4.77 -5.22
N LYS A 66 -10.25 -5.74 -5.63
CA LYS A 66 -9.81 -5.93 -7.03
C LYS A 66 -10.96 -6.25 -8.00
N LYS A 67 -12.10 -6.71 -7.51
CA LYS A 67 -13.27 -7.01 -8.34
C LYS A 67 -13.99 -5.76 -8.83
N ILE A 68 -13.71 -4.60 -8.21
CA ILE A 68 -14.32 -3.33 -8.62
C ILE A 68 -13.43 -2.70 -9.69
N LEU A 69 -14.03 -2.57 -10.87
CA LEU A 69 -13.35 -2.00 -12.03
C LEU A 69 -12.87 -0.57 -11.74
N ASN A 70 -11.63 -0.27 -12.12
CA ASN A 70 -11.01 1.06 -11.99
C ASN A 70 -10.90 1.63 -10.56
N LEU A 71 -11.23 0.86 -9.51
CA LEU A 71 -11.09 1.34 -8.13
C LEU A 71 -9.65 1.72 -7.79
N PHE A 72 -8.67 0.92 -8.19
CA PHE A 72 -7.26 1.24 -7.99
C PHE A 72 -6.88 2.56 -8.67
N ASP A 73 -7.29 2.74 -9.92
CA ASP A 73 -7.01 3.95 -10.69
C ASP A 73 -7.60 5.19 -10.01
N PHE A 74 -8.83 5.07 -9.50
CA PHE A 74 -9.49 6.11 -8.73
C PHE A 74 -8.74 6.47 -7.44
N ILE A 75 -8.32 5.44 -6.67
CA ILE A 75 -7.55 5.61 -5.44
C ILE A 75 -6.23 6.35 -5.72
N ILE A 76 -5.46 5.88 -6.70
CA ILE A 76 -4.16 6.48 -7.03
C ILE A 76 -4.35 7.93 -7.49
N LYS A 77 -5.29 8.19 -8.36
CA LYS A 77 -5.59 9.56 -8.81
C LYS A 77 -5.97 10.48 -7.66
N SER A 78 -6.83 10.01 -6.76
CA SER A 78 -7.24 10.76 -5.57
C SER A 78 -6.05 11.07 -4.66
N ASN A 79 -5.20 10.08 -4.40
CA ASN A 79 -4.01 10.22 -3.56
C ASN A 79 -2.99 11.19 -4.17
N CYS A 80 -2.73 11.09 -5.47
CA CYS A 80 -1.85 12.01 -6.18
C CYS A 80 -2.37 13.45 -6.11
N ASN A 81 -3.66 13.66 -6.34
CA ASN A 81 -4.29 14.97 -6.25
C ASN A 81 -4.19 15.56 -4.84
N PHE A 82 -4.41 14.75 -3.81
CA PHE A 82 -4.28 15.20 -2.44
C PHE A 82 -2.85 15.62 -2.12
N LEU A 83 -1.87 14.79 -2.47
CA LEU A 83 -0.44 15.07 -2.22
C LEU A 83 0.03 16.30 -3.01
N TYR A 84 -0.38 16.44 -4.27
CA TYR A 84 -0.10 17.63 -5.08
C TYR A 84 -0.65 18.91 -4.44
N LYS A 85 -1.92 18.92 -4.02
CA LYS A 85 -2.54 20.05 -3.32
C LYS A 85 -1.87 20.34 -1.96
N ASN A 86 -1.15 19.40 -1.40
CA ASN A 86 -0.35 19.56 -0.18
C ASN A 86 1.13 19.86 -0.45
N ASN A 87 1.44 20.39 -1.66
CA ASN A 87 2.75 20.83 -2.09
C ASN A 87 3.83 19.73 -2.09
N CYS A 88 3.46 18.48 -2.33
CA CYS A 88 4.43 17.42 -2.56
C CYS A 88 4.96 17.51 -4.01
N GLN A 89 6.28 17.56 -4.16
CA GLN A 89 6.96 17.59 -5.46
C GLN A 89 7.22 16.18 -6.01
N GLU A 90 7.34 15.20 -5.12
CA GLU A 90 7.57 13.80 -5.47
C GLU A 90 6.60 12.90 -4.71
N ILE A 91 6.19 11.81 -5.33
CA ILE A 91 5.32 10.80 -4.72
C ILE A 91 6.00 9.45 -4.86
N GLU A 92 6.12 8.74 -3.74
CA GLU A 92 6.68 7.39 -3.69
C GLU A 92 5.64 6.41 -3.15
N LEU A 93 5.67 5.19 -3.70
CA LEU A 93 4.92 4.07 -3.14
C LEU A 93 5.72 2.78 -3.30
N TRP A 94 5.54 1.85 -2.37
CA TRP A 94 6.05 0.49 -2.50
C TRP A 94 4.84 -0.44 -2.63
N LEU A 95 4.85 -1.25 -3.67
CA LEU A 95 3.77 -2.16 -3.96
C LEU A 95 4.34 -3.45 -4.55
N GLN A 96 4.05 -4.57 -3.91
CA GLN A 96 4.43 -5.90 -4.36
C GLN A 96 3.22 -6.85 -4.28
N GLY A 97 3.21 -7.83 -5.16
CA GLY A 97 2.19 -8.89 -5.16
C GLY A 97 0.90 -8.52 -5.91
N ASP A 98 0.83 -7.35 -6.49
CA ASP A 98 -0.25 -6.92 -7.38
C ASP A 98 0.30 -6.42 -8.71
N THR A 99 0.64 -7.35 -9.59
CA THR A 99 1.23 -7.03 -10.91
C THR A 99 0.30 -6.18 -11.77
N VAL A 100 -1.01 -6.38 -11.66
CA VAL A 100 -2.00 -5.57 -12.40
C VAL A 100 -1.97 -4.13 -11.92
N ALA A 101 -1.94 -3.92 -10.61
CA ALA A 101 -1.83 -2.58 -10.02
C ALA A 101 -0.50 -1.92 -10.41
N VAL A 102 0.62 -2.65 -10.30
CA VAL A 102 1.95 -2.14 -10.69
C VAL A 102 1.97 -1.69 -12.15
N ASN A 103 1.42 -2.48 -13.07
CA ASN A 103 1.37 -2.12 -14.49
C ASN A 103 0.49 -0.87 -14.75
N LYS A 104 -0.55 -0.66 -13.95
CA LYS A 104 -1.40 0.53 -14.04
C LYS A 104 -0.70 1.82 -13.59
N LEU A 105 0.30 1.72 -12.72
CA LEU A 105 1.02 2.90 -12.20
C LEU A 105 1.70 3.71 -13.31
N ASN A 106 2.10 3.08 -14.40
CA ASN A 106 2.68 3.77 -15.56
C ASN A 106 1.73 4.83 -16.14
N LYS A 107 0.42 4.62 -16.05
CA LYS A 107 -0.59 5.60 -16.51
C LYS A 107 -0.61 6.88 -15.68
N PHE A 108 -0.04 6.83 -14.49
CA PHE A 108 0.07 7.95 -13.56
C PHE A 108 1.51 8.51 -13.51
N ASN A 109 2.33 8.20 -14.52
CA ASN A 109 3.73 8.62 -14.62
C ASN A 109 4.62 8.13 -13.46
N PHE A 110 4.26 7.02 -12.83
CA PHE A 110 5.18 6.33 -11.93
C PHE A 110 6.19 5.52 -12.73
N TYR A 111 7.43 5.56 -12.28
CA TYR A 111 8.52 4.73 -12.79
C TYR A 111 9.16 3.93 -11.66
N VAL A 112 9.72 2.78 -12.00
CA VAL A 112 10.41 1.93 -11.01
C VAL A 112 11.76 2.54 -10.68
N LYS A 113 11.90 3.04 -9.44
CA LYS A 113 13.15 3.61 -8.94
C LYS A 113 14.12 2.53 -8.47
N SER A 114 13.61 1.51 -7.80
CA SER A 114 14.40 0.36 -7.33
C SER A 114 13.51 -0.85 -7.10
N THR A 115 14.10 -2.03 -7.16
CA THR A 115 13.46 -3.27 -6.78
C THR A 115 14.19 -3.87 -5.58
N ARG A 116 13.45 -4.24 -4.53
CA ARG A 116 14.00 -4.94 -3.37
C ARG A 116 13.51 -6.38 -3.37
N PRO A 117 14.41 -7.38 -3.26
CA PRO A 117 13.97 -8.77 -3.19
C PRO A 117 13.26 -9.03 -1.87
N LEU A 118 12.13 -9.75 -1.92
CA LEU A 118 11.54 -10.33 -0.73
C LEU A 118 12.34 -11.57 -0.35
N ILE A 119 12.96 -11.54 0.83
CA ILE A 119 13.74 -12.66 1.37
C ILE A 119 12.95 -13.26 2.53
N GLY A 120 12.67 -14.55 2.45
CA GLY A 120 12.00 -15.31 3.51
C GLY A 120 12.75 -16.61 3.81
N LYS A 121 12.74 -17.03 5.09
CA LYS A 121 13.27 -18.31 5.53
C LYS A 121 12.14 -19.14 6.11
N LYS A 122 12.02 -20.39 5.65
CA LYS A 122 11.15 -21.38 6.26
C LYS A 122 11.67 -21.74 7.66
N LEU A 123 10.82 -21.66 8.67
CA LEU A 123 11.14 -22.09 10.03
C LEU A 123 10.27 -23.26 10.51
N LEU A 124 8.95 -23.15 10.42
CA LEU A 124 8.00 -24.12 10.99
C LEU A 124 6.89 -24.54 10.03
N MET A 125 6.99 -24.19 8.75
CA MET A 125 5.95 -24.47 7.78
C MET A 125 6.25 -25.77 7.02
N GLU A 126 5.23 -26.55 6.67
CA GLU A 126 5.40 -27.70 5.79
C GLU A 126 6.03 -27.28 4.45
N GLU A 127 6.98 -28.08 3.96
CA GLU A 127 7.76 -27.73 2.76
C GLU A 127 6.89 -27.52 1.52
N LYS A 128 5.81 -28.30 1.40
CA LYS A 128 4.85 -28.21 0.31
C LYS A 128 4.10 -26.86 0.33
N LEU A 129 3.75 -26.37 1.51
CA LEU A 129 3.07 -25.09 1.68
C LEU A 129 3.99 -23.92 1.31
N PHE A 130 5.26 -24.00 1.74
CA PHE A 130 6.26 -22.96 1.45
C PHE A 130 6.62 -22.90 -0.04
N LYS A 131 6.78 -24.04 -0.71
CA LYS A 131 7.03 -24.08 -2.17
C LYS A 131 5.86 -23.52 -2.98
N ASN A 132 4.63 -23.65 -2.48
CA ASN A 132 3.43 -23.12 -3.13
C ASN A 132 3.20 -21.61 -2.87
N LEU A 133 3.94 -21.01 -1.95
CA LEU A 133 3.91 -19.56 -1.71
C LEU A 133 4.70 -18.84 -2.79
N ASN A 134 4.12 -18.75 -3.98
CA ASN A 134 4.69 -17.94 -5.05
C ASN A 134 4.81 -16.48 -4.58
N LYS A 135 5.99 -15.88 -4.75
CA LYS A 135 6.28 -14.48 -4.38
C LYS A 135 5.26 -13.48 -4.93
N ASN A 136 4.64 -13.78 -6.07
CA ASN A 136 3.60 -12.95 -6.70
C ASN A 136 2.25 -12.96 -5.96
N LYS A 137 2.11 -13.79 -4.92
CA LYS A 137 0.88 -13.89 -4.10
C LYS A 137 1.02 -13.22 -2.74
N TRP A 138 2.17 -12.66 -2.46
CA TRP A 138 2.42 -11.87 -1.26
C TRP A 138 2.10 -10.42 -1.54
N TYR A 139 1.24 -9.83 -0.74
CA TYR A 139 0.94 -8.42 -0.84
C TYR A 139 1.74 -7.64 0.20
N PHE A 140 2.54 -6.70 -0.29
CA PHE A 140 3.40 -5.86 0.54
C PHE A 140 3.29 -4.41 0.10
N THR A 141 3.18 -3.54 1.08
CA THR A 141 3.25 -2.09 0.91
C THR A 141 4.32 -1.50 1.84
N MET A 142 4.59 -0.23 1.72
CA MET A 142 5.47 0.48 2.64
C MET A 142 4.99 0.37 4.09
N GLY A 143 3.67 0.27 4.31
CA GLY A 143 3.05 0.10 5.62
C GLY A 143 3.42 -1.20 6.35
N ASP A 144 3.88 -2.20 5.63
CA ASP A 144 4.28 -3.50 6.18
C ASP A 144 5.74 -3.52 6.65
N THR A 145 6.47 -2.42 6.53
CA THR A 145 7.88 -2.29 6.93
C THR A 145 8.02 -1.50 8.23
N LEU A 146 9.14 -1.73 8.93
CA LEU A 146 9.52 -0.93 10.11
C LEU A 146 10.21 0.39 9.73
N GLU A 147 10.60 0.56 8.47
CA GLU A 147 11.41 1.67 7.96
C GLU A 147 10.58 2.90 7.53
N ILE A 148 9.40 3.09 8.09
CA ILE A 148 8.61 4.29 7.83
C ILE A 148 9.04 5.37 8.83
N TYR A 149 10.03 6.12 8.44
CA TYR A 149 10.50 7.29 9.20
C TYR A 149 9.69 8.53 8.87
#